data_052cb654922ef18805066bcda5c95480
#
_entry.id   052cb654922ef18805066bcda5c95480
#
_cell.length_a   1.000
_cell.length_b   1.000
_cell.length_c   1.000
_cell.angle_alpha   90.00
_cell.angle_beta   90.00
_cell.angle_gamma   90.00
#
_symmetry.space_group_name_H-M   'P 1'
#
loop_
_entity.id
_entity.type
_entity.pdbx_description
1 polymer ?
#
loop_
_entity_poly.entity_id
_entity_poly.type
_entity_poly.pdbx_seq_one_letter_code
_entity_poly.pdbx_strand_id
1 'polypeptide(L)'
;WVPGIQFCSKRILRIGIILYGFRLTFQDVLAVGLPAIFIDTIIVTTTILGGILIGRMLKMDRGIALLTSIGSGICGAAAILGAESTIQTKPYKTAVAVSTVVIFGTISMFIYPILYHNGTFVLSANEMGIFTGATLHEVAHTVGAGNAMGKEISDVAIIVKMIRVMMLVPVLLITSFMVSQPAIKAGEQNGSMKKV
;
A
#
# COMPACT_ATOMS: atom_id res chain seq x y z
N TRP A 1 -8.57 -18.55 -19.23
CA TRP A 1 -7.89 -17.30 -18.84
C TRP A 1 -7.91 -17.08 -17.33
N VAL A 2 -9.04 -17.27 -16.62
CA VAL A 2 -9.16 -17.01 -15.17
C VAL A 2 -8.14 -17.77 -14.32
N PRO A 3 -7.88 -19.07 -14.51
CA PRO A 3 -6.86 -19.79 -13.73
C PRO A 3 -5.44 -19.24 -13.96
N GLY A 4 -5.11 -18.82 -15.19
CA GLY A 4 -3.82 -18.23 -15.52
C GLY A 4 -3.63 -16.87 -14.84
N ILE A 5 -4.65 -16.01 -14.83
CA ILE A 5 -4.62 -14.71 -14.14
C ILE A 5 -4.43 -14.92 -12.64
N GLN A 6 -5.14 -15.88 -12.03
CA GLN A 6 -4.99 -16.21 -10.62
C GLN A 6 -3.59 -16.76 -10.28
N PHE A 7 -3.02 -17.56 -11.16
CA PHE A 7 -1.66 -18.07 -10.99
C PHE A 7 -0.63 -16.94 -11.04
N CYS A 8 -0.75 -16.05 -12.03
CA CYS A 8 0.13 -14.89 -12.15
C CYS A 8 0.01 -13.95 -10.95
N SER A 9 -1.20 -13.59 -10.53
CA SER A 9 -1.42 -12.65 -9.43
C SER A 9 -1.06 -13.23 -8.05
N LYS A 10 -1.17 -14.54 -7.85
CA LYS A 10 -0.89 -15.17 -6.55
C LYS A 10 0.51 -15.75 -6.41
N ARG A 11 1.08 -16.33 -7.47
CA ARG A 11 2.39 -16.98 -7.40
C ARG A 11 3.50 -16.18 -8.05
N ILE A 12 3.34 -15.75 -9.30
CA ILE A 12 4.40 -15.02 -10.01
C ILE A 12 4.67 -13.68 -9.34
N LEU A 13 3.62 -12.95 -8.94
CA LEU A 13 3.77 -11.69 -8.22
C LEU A 13 4.53 -11.87 -6.90
N ARG A 14 4.23 -12.91 -6.11
CA ARG A 14 4.94 -13.20 -4.85
C ARG A 14 6.42 -13.53 -5.09
N ILE A 15 6.71 -14.35 -6.09
CA ILE A 15 8.08 -14.69 -6.47
C ILE A 15 8.82 -13.41 -6.91
N GLY A 16 8.19 -12.57 -7.72
CA GLY A 16 8.75 -11.28 -8.14
C GLY A 16 9.09 -10.37 -6.95
N ILE A 17 8.20 -10.27 -5.96
CA ILE A 17 8.43 -9.48 -4.75
C ILE A 17 9.60 -10.06 -3.93
N ILE A 18 9.67 -11.38 -3.77
CA ILE A 18 10.75 -12.05 -3.04
C ILE A 18 12.09 -11.81 -3.75
N LEU A 19 12.17 -12.04 -5.06
CA LEU A 19 13.40 -11.82 -5.85
C LEU A 19 13.83 -10.36 -5.83
N TYR A 20 12.88 -9.43 -5.84
CA TYR A 20 13.18 -8.01 -5.72
C TYR A 20 13.67 -7.65 -4.32
N GLY A 21 13.14 -8.29 -3.28
CA GLY A 21 13.61 -8.13 -1.90
C GLY A 21 15.09 -8.55 -1.73
N PHE A 22 15.55 -9.56 -2.46
CA PHE A 22 16.97 -9.95 -2.47
C PHE A 22 17.90 -8.92 -3.13
N ARG A 23 17.36 -8.03 -3.96
CA ARG A 23 18.14 -6.96 -4.60
C ARG A 23 18.38 -5.78 -3.66
N LEU A 24 17.55 -5.64 -2.63
CA LEU A 24 17.74 -4.62 -1.60
C LEU A 24 18.80 -5.09 -0.63
N THR A 25 19.94 -4.41 -0.62
CA THR A 25 20.95 -4.61 0.42
C THR A 25 20.55 -3.83 1.67
N PHE A 26 20.92 -4.37 2.82
CA PHE A 26 20.71 -3.69 4.11
C PHE A 26 21.38 -2.30 4.12
N GLN A 27 22.44 -2.14 3.33
CA GLN A 27 23.14 -0.89 3.11
C GLN A 27 22.29 0.16 2.40
N ASP A 28 21.46 -0.23 1.42
CA ASP A 28 20.57 0.69 0.70
C ASP A 28 19.51 1.27 1.64
N VAL A 29 18.97 0.44 2.54
CA VAL A 29 18.01 0.88 3.58
C VAL A 29 18.68 1.84 4.57
N LEU A 30 19.92 1.58 4.96
CA LEU A 30 20.69 2.45 5.84
C LEU A 30 21.10 3.76 5.15
N ALA A 31 21.35 3.75 3.83
CA ALA A 31 21.73 4.93 3.05
C ALA A 31 20.64 5.99 2.97
N VAL A 32 19.36 5.57 2.88
CA VAL A 32 18.21 6.49 2.91
C VAL A 32 17.94 7.02 4.32
N GLY A 33 18.39 6.31 5.33
CA GLY A 33 18.46 6.74 6.73
C GLY A 33 17.17 6.52 7.52
N LEU A 34 17.33 6.53 8.84
CA LEU A 34 16.24 6.44 9.82
C LEU A 34 15.10 7.46 9.60
N PRO A 35 15.37 8.73 9.18
CA PRO A 35 14.31 9.69 8.92
C PRO A 35 13.29 9.24 7.89
N ALA A 36 13.70 8.55 6.83
CA ALA A 36 12.78 8.06 5.80
C ALA A 36 11.84 6.97 6.33
N ILE A 37 12.34 6.05 7.16
CA ILE A 37 11.53 5.02 7.82
C ILE A 37 10.48 5.67 8.74
N PHE A 38 10.89 6.71 9.47
CA PHE A 38 10.00 7.43 10.40
C PHE A 38 8.90 8.18 9.64
N ILE A 39 9.26 8.90 8.59
CA ILE A 39 8.32 9.60 7.70
C ILE A 39 7.34 8.60 7.08
N ASP A 40 7.84 7.49 6.57
CA ASP A 40 7.01 6.48 5.90
C ASP A 40 6.03 5.81 6.88
N THR A 41 6.47 5.53 8.11
CA THR A 41 5.59 5.03 9.18
C THR A 41 4.46 6.01 9.52
N ILE A 42 4.76 7.30 9.60
CA ILE A 42 3.76 8.34 9.84
C ILE A 42 2.78 8.40 8.66
N ILE A 43 3.27 8.39 7.43
CA ILE A 43 2.43 8.46 6.23
C ILE A 43 1.52 7.22 6.14
N VAL A 44 2.03 6.02 6.35
CA VAL A 44 1.22 4.79 6.35
C VAL A 44 0.11 4.88 7.41
N THR A 45 0.48 5.23 8.63
CA THR A 45 -0.47 5.31 9.75
C THR A 45 -1.55 6.38 9.51
N THR A 46 -1.14 7.57 9.11
CA THR A 46 -2.07 8.69 8.86
C THR A 46 -2.96 8.42 7.65
N THR A 47 -2.44 7.80 6.59
CA THR A 47 -3.22 7.43 5.40
C THR A 47 -4.26 6.37 5.73
N ILE A 48 -3.92 5.33 6.48
CA ILE A 48 -4.86 4.27 6.86
C ILE A 48 -5.94 4.82 7.79
N LEU A 49 -5.55 5.51 8.87
CA LEU A 49 -6.50 6.06 9.84
C LEU A 49 -7.36 7.16 9.21
N GLY A 50 -6.73 8.08 8.48
CA GLY A 50 -7.43 9.17 7.78
C GLY A 50 -8.39 8.65 6.72
N GLY A 51 -7.98 7.66 5.93
CA GLY A 51 -8.83 7.04 4.92
C GLY A 51 -10.04 6.33 5.51
N ILE A 52 -9.87 5.62 6.64
CA ILE A 52 -10.99 5.02 7.37
C ILE A 52 -11.93 6.09 7.93
N LEU A 53 -11.38 7.17 8.49
CA LEU A 53 -12.17 8.28 9.04
C LEU A 53 -12.97 8.99 7.95
N ILE A 54 -12.32 9.35 6.84
CA ILE A 54 -12.97 9.97 5.68
C ILE A 54 -14.05 9.05 5.10
N GLY A 55 -13.75 7.74 4.97
CA GLY A 55 -14.72 6.75 4.51
C GLY A 55 -15.97 6.69 5.41
N ARG A 56 -15.78 6.80 6.72
CA ARG A 56 -16.90 6.88 7.68
C ARG A 56 -17.70 8.17 7.52
N MET A 57 -17.04 9.32 7.36
CA MET A 57 -17.71 10.61 7.15
C MET A 57 -18.53 10.63 5.86
N LEU A 58 -18.02 10.02 4.80
CA LEU A 58 -18.69 9.89 3.51
C LEU A 58 -19.73 8.74 3.48
N LYS A 59 -19.96 8.05 4.62
CA LYS A 59 -20.86 6.89 4.73
C LYS A 59 -20.56 5.77 3.73
N MET A 60 -19.29 5.60 3.36
CA MET A 60 -18.84 4.53 2.47
C MET A 60 -18.97 3.16 3.15
N ASP A 61 -19.08 2.11 2.33
CA ASP A 61 -18.96 0.74 2.83
C ASP A 61 -17.64 0.52 3.56
N ARG A 62 -17.70 -0.05 4.77
CA ARG A 62 -16.52 -0.24 5.63
C ARG A 62 -15.43 -1.09 4.97
N GLY A 63 -15.82 -2.12 4.21
CA GLY A 63 -14.87 -2.98 3.52
C GLY A 63 -14.14 -2.23 2.41
N ILE A 64 -14.85 -1.42 1.61
CA ILE A 64 -14.25 -0.58 0.57
C ILE A 64 -13.32 0.46 1.19
N ALA A 65 -13.78 1.18 2.21
CA ALA A 65 -12.99 2.20 2.89
C ALA A 65 -11.69 1.61 3.48
N LEU A 66 -11.77 0.46 4.16
CA LEU A 66 -10.61 -0.20 4.76
C LEU A 66 -9.62 -0.70 3.70
N LEU A 67 -10.11 -1.40 2.66
CA LEU A 67 -9.26 -1.90 1.59
C LEU A 67 -8.56 -0.78 0.82
N THR A 68 -9.30 0.28 0.47
CA THR A 68 -8.74 1.45 -0.23
C THR A 68 -7.71 2.17 0.65
N SER A 69 -7.97 2.32 1.95
CA SER A 69 -7.03 2.94 2.90
C SER A 69 -5.74 2.15 3.03
N ILE A 70 -5.82 0.82 3.16
CA ILE A 70 -4.64 -0.07 3.22
C ILE A 70 -3.87 -0.01 1.89
N GLY A 71 -4.57 -0.07 0.76
CA GLY A 71 -3.96 0.03 -0.56
C GLY A 71 -3.23 1.35 -0.76
N SER A 72 -3.89 2.46 -0.50
CA SER A 72 -3.30 3.81 -0.62
C SER A 72 -2.15 4.03 0.35
N GLY A 73 -2.24 3.45 1.54
CA GLY A 73 -1.22 3.59 2.59
C GLY A 73 0.05 2.79 2.33
N ILE A 74 0.01 1.67 1.60
CA ILE A 74 1.17 0.76 1.50
C ILE A 74 1.66 0.63 0.05
N CYS A 75 1.16 -0.35 -0.69
CA CYS A 75 1.68 -0.68 -2.02
C CYS A 75 0.59 -0.91 -3.08
N GLY A 76 -0.55 -0.27 -2.94
CA GLY A 76 -1.62 -0.32 -3.93
C GLY A 76 -2.34 -1.66 -3.98
N ALA A 77 -2.47 -2.20 -5.18
CA ALA A 77 -3.21 -3.43 -5.45
C ALA A 77 -2.70 -4.64 -4.66
N ALA A 78 -1.39 -4.77 -4.46
CA ALA A 78 -0.81 -5.89 -3.72
C ALA A 78 -1.24 -5.90 -2.24
N ALA A 79 -1.31 -4.73 -1.60
CA ALA A 79 -1.79 -4.58 -0.22
C ALA A 79 -3.29 -4.88 -0.11
N ILE A 80 -4.10 -4.45 -1.07
CA ILE A 80 -5.53 -4.75 -1.12
C ILE A 80 -5.79 -6.25 -1.23
N LEU A 81 -5.10 -6.94 -2.15
CA LEU A 81 -5.23 -8.38 -2.34
C LEU A 81 -4.75 -9.18 -1.12
N GLY A 82 -3.69 -8.69 -0.45
CA GLY A 82 -3.23 -9.25 0.82
C GLY A 82 -4.27 -9.09 1.93
N ALA A 83 -4.85 -7.90 2.06
CA ALA A 83 -5.87 -7.58 3.05
C ALA A 83 -7.20 -8.30 2.78
N GLU A 84 -7.60 -8.50 1.52
CA GLU A 84 -8.82 -9.24 1.14
C GLU A 84 -8.84 -10.64 1.76
N SER A 85 -7.71 -11.36 1.69
CA SER A 85 -7.59 -12.71 2.24
C SER A 85 -7.79 -12.76 3.76
N THR A 86 -7.50 -11.65 4.44
CA THR A 86 -7.61 -11.50 5.89
C THR A 86 -9.00 -11.03 6.31
N ILE A 87 -9.58 -10.08 5.56
CA ILE A 87 -10.85 -9.42 5.91
C ILE A 87 -12.06 -10.18 5.37
N GLN A 88 -11.85 -11.10 4.41
CA GLN A 88 -12.89 -11.91 3.76
C GLN A 88 -14.06 -11.07 3.21
N THR A 89 -13.74 -10.03 2.43
CA THR A 89 -14.74 -9.16 1.83
C THR A 89 -15.29 -9.72 0.52
N LYS A 90 -16.41 -9.15 0.04
CA LYS A 90 -16.98 -9.53 -1.25
C LYS A 90 -16.06 -9.08 -2.40
N PRO A 91 -15.85 -9.90 -3.46
CA PRO A 91 -14.90 -9.61 -4.55
C PRO A 91 -15.10 -8.25 -5.23
N TYR A 92 -16.33 -7.76 -5.35
CA TYR A 92 -16.57 -6.45 -5.96
C TYR A 92 -15.97 -5.29 -5.16
N LYS A 93 -15.87 -5.41 -3.82
CA LYS A 93 -15.26 -4.38 -2.97
C LYS A 93 -13.77 -4.29 -3.21
N THR A 94 -13.12 -5.44 -3.37
CA THR A 94 -11.71 -5.54 -3.75
C THR A 94 -11.48 -4.92 -5.12
N ALA A 95 -12.33 -5.24 -6.12
CA ALA A 95 -12.24 -4.66 -7.45
C ALA A 95 -12.35 -3.13 -7.43
N VAL A 96 -13.31 -2.57 -6.69
CA VAL A 96 -13.46 -1.12 -6.54
C VAL A 96 -12.22 -0.50 -5.89
N ALA A 97 -11.72 -1.07 -4.80
CA ALA A 97 -10.54 -0.55 -4.12
C ALA A 97 -9.29 -0.59 -5.02
N VAL A 98 -9.05 -1.71 -5.72
CA VAL A 98 -7.92 -1.86 -6.66
C VAL A 98 -8.04 -0.83 -7.79
N SER A 99 -9.21 -0.71 -8.41
CA SER A 99 -9.41 0.26 -9.50
C SER A 99 -9.13 1.69 -9.04
N THR A 100 -9.55 2.05 -7.83
CA THR A 100 -9.31 3.37 -7.26
C THR A 100 -7.81 3.66 -7.13
N VAL A 101 -7.05 2.78 -6.47
CA VAL A 101 -5.62 3.03 -6.24
C VAL A 101 -4.81 2.98 -7.54
N VAL A 102 -5.19 2.15 -8.51
CA VAL A 102 -4.53 2.08 -9.82
C VAL A 102 -4.78 3.37 -10.62
N ILE A 103 -6.03 3.83 -10.71
CA ILE A 103 -6.37 5.04 -11.45
C ILE A 103 -5.65 6.26 -10.86
N PHE A 104 -5.79 6.50 -9.57
CA PHE A 104 -5.14 7.65 -8.93
C PHE A 104 -3.61 7.52 -8.91
N GLY A 105 -3.07 6.33 -8.74
CA GLY A 105 -1.64 6.07 -8.83
C GLY A 105 -1.08 6.36 -10.22
N THR A 106 -1.79 5.95 -11.28
CA THR A 106 -1.40 6.24 -12.67
C THR A 106 -1.45 7.74 -12.96
N ILE A 107 -2.51 8.43 -12.54
CA ILE A 107 -2.61 9.89 -12.71
C ILE A 107 -1.45 10.58 -12.00
N SER A 108 -1.16 10.22 -10.76
CA SER A 108 -0.06 10.79 -9.97
C SER A 108 1.31 10.51 -10.59
N MET A 109 1.51 9.35 -11.22
CA MET A 109 2.75 9.00 -11.92
C MET A 109 3.10 10.01 -13.03
N PHE A 110 2.10 10.58 -13.69
CA PHE A 110 2.31 11.61 -14.73
C PHE A 110 2.35 13.03 -14.14
N ILE A 111 1.53 13.31 -13.14
CA ILE A 111 1.45 14.65 -12.54
C ILE A 111 2.75 15.02 -11.83
N TYR A 112 3.39 14.11 -11.09
CA TYR A 112 4.59 14.43 -10.31
C TYR A 112 5.76 14.91 -11.17
N PRO A 113 6.15 14.24 -12.27
CA PRO A 113 7.19 14.75 -13.16
C PRO A 113 6.83 16.10 -13.77
N ILE A 114 5.58 16.32 -14.16
CA ILE A 114 5.13 17.60 -14.73
C ILE A 114 5.31 18.73 -13.72
N LEU A 115 4.86 18.54 -12.48
CA LEU A 115 4.99 19.55 -11.42
C LEU A 115 6.44 19.80 -11.01
N TYR A 116 7.27 18.74 -11.02
CA TYR A 116 8.69 18.84 -10.72
C TYR A 116 9.42 19.67 -11.79
N HIS A 117 9.22 19.39 -13.07
CA HIS A 117 9.85 20.12 -14.16
C HIS A 117 9.34 21.55 -14.31
N ASN A 118 8.11 21.83 -13.90
CA ASN A 118 7.56 23.18 -13.85
C ASN A 118 8.06 24.01 -12.65
N GLY A 119 8.94 23.45 -11.81
CA GLY A 119 9.48 24.17 -10.65
C GLY A 119 8.47 24.40 -9.52
N THR A 120 7.32 23.71 -9.53
CA THR A 120 6.31 23.82 -8.47
C THR A 120 6.78 23.18 -7.16
N PHE A 121 7.55 22.09 -7.26
CA PHE A 121 8.20 21.46 -6.13
C PHE A 121 9.60 22.05 -5.94
N VAL A 122 9.80 22.82 -4.88
CA VAL A 122 11.11 23.35 -4.47
C VAL A 122 11.75 22.34 -3.51
N LEU A 123 12.00 21.13 -4.02
CA LEU A 123 12.58 20.01 -3.28
C LEU A 123 13.90 19.61 -3.93
N SER A 124 14.87 19.23 -3.11
CA SER A 124 16.11 18.59 -3.58
C SER A 124 15.80 17.22 -4.21
N ALA A 125 16.72 16.68 -5.00
CA ALA A 125 16.53 15.36 -5.63
C ALA A 125 16.24 14.26 -4.61
N ASN A 126 16.93 14.28 -3.46
CA ASN A 126 16.70 13.33 -2.38
C ASN A 126 15.31 13.48 -1.75
N GLU A 127 14.89 14.70 -1.44
CA GLU A 127 13.57 14.98 -0.87
C GLU A 127 12.45 14.62 -1.85
N MET A 128 12.62 14.91 -3.14
CA MET A 128 11.67 14.53 -4.19
C MET A 128 11.60 13.02 -4.36
N GLY A 129 12.72 12.32 -4.21
CA GLY A 129 12.77 10.85 -4.17
C GLY A 129 11.98 10.28 -2.99
N ILE A 130 12.21 10.80 -1.78
CA ILE A 130 11.46 10.41 -0.58
C ILE A 130 9.97 10.67 -0.76
N PHE A 131 9.59 11.88 -1.22
CA PHE A 131 8.20 12.25 -1.46
C PHE A 131 7.54 11.30 -2.47
N THR A 132 8.19 11.02 -3.59
CA THR A 132 7.67 10.14 -4.65
C THR A 132 7.50 8.71 -4.16
N GLY A 133 8.49 8.15 -3.47
CA GLY A 133 8.43 6.80 -2.90
C GLY A 133 7.38 6.68 -1.81
N ALA A 134 7.24 7.72 -0.98
CA ALA A 134 6.32 7.74 0.15
C ALA A 134 4.85 8.02 -0.24
N THR A 135 4.55 8.60 -1.40
CA THR A 135 3.18 9.00 -1.75
C THR A 135 2.58 8.22 -2.91
N LEU A 136 3.35 7.76 -3.89
CA LEU A 136 2.82 6.94 -4.97
C LEU A 136 2.34 5.57 -4.46
N HIS A 137 1.32 5.03 -5.09
CA HIS A 137 0.64 3.83 -4.61
C HIS A 137 1.42 2.54 -4.94
N GLU A 138 1.95 2.39 -6.15
CA GLU A 138 2.59 1.16 -6.62
C GLU A 138 4.07 1.37 -6.96
N VAL A 139 4.85 0.29 -6.87
CA VAL A 139 6.28 0.29 -7.25
C VAL A 139 6.44 0.71 -8.72
N ALA A 140 5.59 0.21 -9.61
CA ALA A 140 5.65 0.54 -11.03
C ALA A 140 5.43 2.05 -11.28
N HIS A 141 4.47 2.67 -10.59
CA HIS A 141 4.24 4.11 -10.66
C HIS A 141 5.43 4.91 -10.13
N THR A 142 6.04 4.43 -9.04
CA THR A 142 7.22 5.05 -8.44
C THR A 142 8.42 5.02 -9.38
N VAL A 143 8.68 3.88 -10.02
CA VAL A 143 9.74 3.72 -11.03
C VAL A 143 9.48 4.62 -12.24
N GLY A 144 8.23 4.64 -12.73
CA GLY A 144 7.84 5.47 -13.88
C GLY A 144 8.03 6.96 -13.62
N ALA A 145 7.49 7.46 -12.51
CA ALA A 145 7.62 8.85 -12.12
C ALA A 145 9.07 9.24 -11.79
N GLY A 146 9.78 8.39 -11.03
CA GLY A 146 11.17 8.63 -10.65
C GLY A 146 12.09 8.75 -11.86
N ASN A 147 12.00 7.81 -12.80
CA ASN A 147 12.81 7.84 -14.02
C ASN A 147 12.52 9.07 -14.90
N ALA A 148 11.26 9.53 -14.93
CA ALA A 148 10.89 10.73 -15.67
C ALA A 148 11.45 12.02 -15.04
N MET A 149 11.75 12.02 -13.72
CA MET A 149 12.34 13.16 -13.02
C MET A 149 13.86 13.12 -12.92
N GLY A 150 14.45 11.93 -13.01
CA GLY A 150 15.91 11.72 -12.98
C GLY A 150 16.31 10.48 -12.20
N LYS A 151 17.49 9.94 -12.55
CA LYS A 151 17.98 8.68 -11.98
C LYS A 151 18.14 8.75 -10.45
N GLU A 152 18.71 9.82 -9.94
CA GLU A 152 18.93 10.01 -8.50
C GLU A 152 17.60 9.98 -7.73
N ILE A 153 16.58 10.67 -8.23
CA ILE A 153 15.23 10.67 -7.67
C ILE A 153 14.63 9.27 -7.71
N SER A 154 14.79 8.57 -8.84
CA SER A 154 14.29 7.20 -9.01
C SER A 154 14.90 6.23 -8.01
N ASP A 155 16.21 6.27 -7.83
CA ASP A 155 16.93 5.36 -6.94
C ASP A 155 16.44 5.52 -5.49
N VAL A 156 16.33 6.76 -4.99
CA VAL A 156 15.80 7.07 -3.65
C VAL A 156 14.34 6.66 -3.53
N ALA A 157 13.51 7.02 -4.52
CA ALA A 157 12.08 6.72 -4.49
C ALA A 157 11.80 5.21 -4.44
N ILE A 158 12.57 4.40 -5.16
CA ILE A 158 12.44 2.94 -5.15
C ILE A 158 12.81 2.39 -3.77
N ILE A 159 13.90 2.86 -3.15
CA ILE A 159 14.32 2.38 -1.83
C ILE A 159 13.24 2.69 -0.78
N VAL A 160 12.74 3.92 -0.74
CA VAL A 160 11.66 4.34 0.17
C VAL A 160 10.42 3.47 -0.05
N LYS A 161 10.05 3.23 -1.32
CA LYS A 161 8.91 2.39 -1.66
C LYS A 161 9.08 0.94 -1.18
N MET A 162 10.29 0.40 -1.23
CA MET A 162 10.57 -0.95 -0.74
C MET A 162 10.45 -1.05 0.79
N ILE A 163 10.92 -0.05 1.52
CA ILE A 163 10.73 0.05 2.97
C ILE A 163 9.22 -0.01 3.30
N ARG A 164 8.41 0.74 2.55
CA ARG A 164 6.95 0.73 2.71
C ARG A 164 6.32 -0.64 2.43
N VAL A 165 6.78 -1.36 1.40
CA VAL A 165 6.30 -2.72 1.11
C VAL A 165 6.58 -3.67 2.27
N MET A 166 7.70 -3.51 2.97
CA MET A 166 7.99 -4.32 4.18
C MET A 166 6.99 -4.05 5.32
N MET A 167 6.43 -2.84 5.40
CA MET A 167 5.40 -2.51 6.39
C MET A 167 4.05 -3.23 6.14
N LEU A 168 3.87 -3.86 4.98
CA LEU A 168 2.67 -4.65 4.70
C LEU A 168 2.47 -5.78 5.72
N VAL A 169 3.54 -6.46 6.11
CA VAL A 169 3.47 -7.59 7.05
C VAL A 169 2.89 -7.17 8.41
N PRO A 170 3.47 -6.18 9.12
CA PRO A 170 2.90 -5.75 10.41
C PRO A 170 1.48 -5.19 10.27
N VAL A 171 1.16 -4.46 9.19
CA VAL A 171 -0.20 -3.93 8.98
C VAL A 171 -1.21 -5.05 8.76
N LEU A 172 -0.89 -6.09 7.99
CA LEU A 172 -1.76 -7.25 7.81
C LEU A 172 -1.96 -8.03 9.12
N LEU A 173 -0.92 -8.18 9.94
CA LEU A 173 -1.03 -8.81 11.25
C LEU A 173 -1.98 -8.02 12.16
N ILE A 174 -1.79 -6.70 12.28
CA ILE A 174 -2.66 -5.83 13.08
C ILE A 174 -4.11 -5.91 12.58
N THR A 175 -4.31 -5.83 11.26
CA THR A 175 -5.65 -5.91 10.65
C THR A 175 -6.29 -7.27 10.91
N SER A 176 -5.53 -8.35 10.85
CA SER A 176 -6.00 -9.70 11.16
C SER A 176 -6.48 -9.80 12.62
N PHE A 177 -5.70 -9.28 13.55
CA PHE A 177 -6.10 -9.25 14.96
C PHE A 177 -7.36 -8.42 15.19
N MET A 178 -7.48 -7.26 14.55
CA MET A 178 -8.64 -6.37 14.70
C MET A 178 -9.91 -6.98 14.12
N VAL A 179 -9.83 -7.74 13.03
CA VAL A 179 -10.97 -8.39 12.38
C VAL A 179 -11.36 -9.70 13.09
N SER A 180 -10.40 -10.44 13.63
CA SER A 180 -10.66 -11.71 14.34
C SER A 180 -11.38 -11.51 15.68
N GLN A 181 -11.18 -10.39 16.36
CA GLN A 181 -11.80 -10.11 17.65
C GLN A 181 -13.34 -10.12 17.65
N PRO A 182 -14.05 -9.47 16.71
CA PRO A 182 -15.50 -9.54 16.68
C PRO A 182 -16.05 -10.92 16.31
N ALA A 183 -15.33 -11.71 15.52
CA ALA A 183 -15.72 -13.06 15.15
C ALA A 183 -15.66 -14.03 16.34
N ILE A 184 -14.65 -13.90 17.20
CA ILE A 184 -14.53 -14.70 18.44
C ILE A 184 -15.69 -14.37 19.40
N LYS A 185 -16.01 -13.09 19.60
CA LYS A 185 -17.12 -12.67 20.45
C LYS A 185 -18.51 -13.12 19.93
N ALA A 186 -18.71 -13.14 18.62
CA ALA A 186 -19.93 -13.64 18.01
C ALA A 186 -20.05 -15.19 18.12
N GLY A 187 -18.93 -15.91 18.09
CA GLY A 187 -18.86 -17.36 18.29
C GLY A 187 -19.20 -17.77 19.74
N GLU A 188 -18.73 -17.01 20.73
CA GLU A 188 -19.04 -17.27 22.14
C GLU A 188 -20.51 -17.02 22.49
N GLN A 189 -21.13 -15.99 21.91
CA GLN A 189 -22.56 -15.73 22.12
C GLN A 189 -23.47 -16.82 21.52
N ASN A 190 -23.11 -17.36 20.34
CA ASN A 190 -23.86 -18.48 19.74
C ASN A 190 -23.62 -19.83 20.43
N GLY A 191 -22.48 -20.01 21.06
CA GLY A 191 -22.18 -21.21 21.86
C GLY A 191 -22.95 -21.29 23.18
N SER A 192 -23.26 -20.13 23.76
CA SER A 192 -24.03 -20.03 25.02
C SER A 192 -25.54 -20.29 24.82
N MET A 193 -26.10 -20.00 23.65
CA MET A 193 -27.53 -20.25 23.36
C MET A 193 -27.85 -21.68 22.92
N LYS A 194 -26.88 -22.57 22.75
CA LYS A 194 -27.09 -23.99 22.40
C LYS A 194 -27.01 -24.94 23.60
N LYS A 195 -26.94 -24.43 24.82
CA LYS A 195 -26.89 -25.24 26.06
C LYS A 195 -28.08 -24.94 26.99
N VAL A 196 -29.29 -24.82 26.42
CA VAL A 196 -30.58 -24.87 27.19
C VAL A 196 -31.48 -25.87 26.53
#